data_06514eb3e29f19be7d376ebdcbc7331a
#
_entry.id   06514eb3e29f19be7d376ebdcbc7331a
#
_cell.length_a   1.000
_cell.length_b   1.000
_cell.length_c   1.000
_cell.angle_alpha   90.00
_cell.angle_beta   90.00
_cell.angle_gamma   90.00
#
_symmetry.space_group_name_H-M   'P 1'
#
loop_
_entity.id
_entity.type
_entity.pdbx_description
1 polymer ?
#
loop_
_entity_poly.entity_id
_entity_poly.type
_entity_poly.pdbx_seq_one_letter_code
_entity_poly.pdbx_strand_id
1 'polypeptide(L)'
;MAVMYTGGAGRVGTVLRAGLEGRYPEVRLLVMEPGTELLTGETEFVGDLSNLDLLTELCSDVDTIVHLGGIADERSFPLILENNIVGTYNLFEAARRANVRRVIFASSNHAIGFYPSDTKIDNEVLPRPDSYYGVSKAFGETLGRLYHDKWGLEVVNLRIGSFREAPDDVRQLSTWLSHRDAISLVQRAIEAPGVGYQIVYGVSANTRNWWENEAGIKALGWQPLDNAESFADQFAGQTPPEYQGGGYVDPDYTGGLW
;
A
#
# COMPACT_ATOMS: atom_id res chain seq x y z
N MET A 1 -15.39 11.90 -10.74
CA MET A 1 -14.08 11.49 -10.18
C MET A 1 -13.71 10.17 -10.83
N ALA A 2 -12.66 10.17 -11.62
CA ALA A 2 -12.09 8.97 -12.22
C ALA A 2 -10.95 8.47 -11.32
N VAL A 3 -10.91 7.15 -11.08
CA VAL A 3 -9.89 6.49 -10.27
C VAL A 3 -9.11 5.51 -11.14
N MET A 4 -7.80 5.51 -11.05
CA MET A 4 -6.95 4.53 -11.74
C MET A 4 -6.30 3.60 -10.72
N TYR A 5 -6.34 2.30 -11.00
CA TYR A 5 -5.60 1.28 -10.25
C TYR A 5 -4.45 0.74 -11.10
N THR A 6 -3.26 0.70 -10.55
CA THR A 6 -2.21 -0.19 -11.04
C THR A 6 -2.14 -1.40 -10.12
N GLY A 7 -1.93 -2.58 -10.67
CA GLY A 7 -1.98 -3.82 -9.89
C GLY A 7 -3.38 -4.18 -9.37
N GLY A 8 -4.44 -3.65 -10.01
CA GLY A 8 -5.83 -3.88 -9.63
C GLY A 8 -6.30 -5.34 -9.74
N ALA A 9 -5.63 -6.16 -10.55
CA ALA A 9 -5.88 -7.60 -10.66
C ALA A 9 -5.15 -8.44 -9.59
N GLY A 10 -4.28 -7.81 -8.78
CA GLY A 10 -3.57 -8.49 -7.68
C GLY A 10 -4.47 -8.72 -6.47
N ARG A 11 -3.94 -9.44 -5.46
CA ARG A 11 -4.68 -9.85 -4.26
C ARG A 11 -5.34 -8.67 -3.52
N VAL A 12 -4.62 -7.60 -3.27
CA VAL A 12 -5.18 -6.39 -2.61
C VAL A 12 -6.17 -5.71 -3.54
N GLY A 13 -5.80 -5.52 -4.81
CA GLY A 13 -6.62 -4.82 -5.80
C GLY A 13 -7.98 -5.47 -6.03
N THR A 14 -8.03 -6.79 -6.13
CA THR A 14 -9.29 -7.54 -6.32
C THR A 14 -10.28 -7.30 -5.17
N VAL A 15 -9.80 -7.35 -3.92
CA VAL A 15 -10.64 -7.10 -2.74
C VAL A 15 -11.12 -5.65 -2.69
N LEU A 16 -10.24 -4.69 -2.96
CA LEU A 16 -10.58 -3.27 -2.94
C LEU A 16 -11.61 -2.92 -4.03
N ARG A 17 -11.41 -3.42 -5.25
CA ARG A 17 -12.34 -3.21 -6.36
C ARG A 17 -13.72 -3.75 -6.04
N ALA A 18 -13.81 -4.99 -5.56
CA ALA A 18 -15.08 -5.60 -5.14
C ALA A 18 -15.78 -4.80 -4.03
N GLY A 19 -15.03 -4.35 -3.03
CA GLY A 19 -15.57 -3.57 -1.92
C GLY A 19 -15.97 -2.13 -2.27
N LEU A 20 -15.47 -1.60 -3.39
CA LEU A 20 -15.75 -0.23 -3.87
C LEU A 20 -16.52 -0.22 -5.20
N GLU A 21 -17.07 -1.36 -5.61
CA GLU A 21 -17.85 -1.48 -6.85
C GLU A 21 -18.97 -0.43 -6.93
N GLY A 22 -19.09 0.22 -8.08
CA GLY A 22 -20.11 1.22 -8.34
C GLY A 22 -19.95 2.55 -7.59
N ARG A 23 -18.92 2.69 -6.74
CA ARG A 23 -18.70 3.92 -5.96
C ARG A 23 -18.14 5.06 -6.82
N TYR A 24 -17.31 4.73 -7.79
CA TYR A 24 -16.70 5.69 -8.70
C TYR A 24 -17.21 5.46 -10.12
N PRO A 25 -17.65 6.53 -10.83
CA PRO A 25 -18.29 6.40 -12.14
C PRO A 25 -17.36 5.89 -13.24
N GLU A 26 -16.03 6.05 -13.05
CA GLU A 26 -15.00 5.63 -13.98
C GLU A 26 -13.81 5.07 -13.20
N VAL A 27 -13.44 3.83 -13.50
CA VAL A 27 -12.28 3.15 -12.92
C VAL A 27 -11.42 2.57 -14.05
N ARG A 28 -10.15 2.97 -14.12
CA ARG A 28 -9.17 2.46 -15.06
C ARG A 28 -8.26 1.45 -14.37
N LEU A 29 -8.08 0.29 -15.00
CA LEU A 29 -7.19 -0.76 -14.49
C LEU A 29 -6.00 -0.91 -15.41
N LEU A 30 -4.79 -0.62 -14.92
CA LEU A 30 -3.57 -1.01 -15.62
C LEU A 30 -3.17 -2.41 -15.15
N VAL A 31 -3.13 -3.34 -16.10
CA VAL A 31 -2.79 -4.77 -15.89
C VAL A 31 -1.69 -5.20 -16.86
N MET A 32 -0.90 -6.20 -16.48
CA MET A 32 0.18 -6.70 -17.35
C MET A 32 -0.35 -7.64 -18.43
N GLU A 33 -1.40 -8.38 -18.14
CA GLU A 33 -2.02 -9.36 -19.02
C GLU A 33 -3.53 -9.08 -19.12
N PRO A 34 -4.13 -9.28 -20.30
CA PRO A 34 -5.57 -9.06 -20.48
C PRO A 34 -6.41 -10.17 -19.84
N GLY A 35 -7.68 -9.89 -19.61
CA GLY A 35 -8.66 -10.88 -19.14
C GLY A 35 -9.05 -10.73 -17.69
N THR A 36 -8.83 -9.56 -17.09
CA THR A 36 -9.37 -9.24 -15.76
C THR A 36 -10.90 -9.26 -15.81
N GLU A 37 -11.54 -9.93 -14.87
CA GLU A 37 -13.00 -9.81 -14.68
C GLU A 37 -13.32 -8.36 -14.26
N LEU A 38 -14.04 -7.65 -15.13
CA LEU A 38 -14.36 -6.23 -14.93
C LEU A 38 -15.65 -6.08 -14.14
N LEU A 39 -15.61 -5.15 -13.19
CA LEU A 39 -16.77 -4.71 -12.41
C LEU A 39 -17.43 -3.48 -13.06
N THR A 40 -18.55 -3.05 -12.48
CA THR A 40 -19.32 -1.90 -13.00
C THR A 40 -18.45 -0.63 -13.06
N GLY A 41 -18.37 0.00 -14.23
CA GLY A 41 -17.60 1.24 -14.44
C GLY A 41 -16.10 1.06 -14.67
N GLU A 42 -15.61 -0.18 -14.77
CA GLU A 42 -14.21 -0.48 -15.01
C GLU A 42 -13.85 -0.63 -16.49
N THR A 43 -12.66 -0.20 -16.82
CA THR A 43 -12.03 -0.39 -18.14
C THR A 43 -10.60 -0.89 -17.94
N GLU A 44 -10.25 -1.98 -18.62
CA GLU A 44 -8.91 -2.57 -18.58
C GLU A 44 -8.00 -1.95 -19.66
N PHE A 45 -6.76 -1.69 -19.28
CA PHE A 45 -5.67 -1.26 -20.14
C PHE A 45 -4.46 -2.18 -19.90
N VAL A 46 -3.92 -2.75 -20.97
CA VAL A 46 -2.79 -3.68 -20.90
C VAL A 46 -1.48 -2.89 -21.07
N GLY A 47 -0.57 -3.07 -20.15
CA GLY A 47 0.73 -2.43 -20.13
C GLY A 47 1.43 -2.58 -18.78
N ASP A 48 2.64 -2.08 -18.70
CA ASP A 48 3.44 -2.12 -17.49
C ASP A 48 3.95 -0.73 -17.06
N LEU A 49 4.55 -0.67 -15.89
CA LEU A 49 5.04 0.56 -15.29
C LEU A 49 6.32 1.11 -15.96
N SER A 50 6.93 0.38 -16.89
CA SER A 50 8.12 0.86 -17.62
C SER A 50 7.77 1.88 -18.71
N ASN A 51 6.54 1.88 -19.21
CA ASN A 51 6.09 2.73 -20.31
C ASN A 51 5.50 4.05 -19.79
N LEU A 52 6.38 5.05 -19.61
CA LEU A 52 5.99 6.37 -19.10
C LEU A 52 4.98 7.10 -20.01
N ASP A 53 5.06 6.92 -21.32
CA ASP A 53 4.14 7.60 -22.26
C ASP A 53 2.73 7.01 -22.13
N LEU A 54 2.60 5.68 -22.11
CA LEU A 54 1.33 5.00 -21.83
C LEU A 54 0.75 5.42 -20.47
N LEU A 55 1.57 5.42 -19.42
CA LEU A 55 1.13 5.87 -18.11
C LEU A 55 0.61 7.30 -18.12
N THR A 56 1.30 8.21 -18.84
CA THR A 56 0.88 9.62 -18.95
C THR A 56 -0.48 9.73 -19.66
N GLU A 57 -0.68 8.97 -20.72
CA GLU A 57 -1.97 8.92 -21.44
C GLU A 57 -3.09 8.39 -20.54
N LEU A 58 -2.84 7.28 -19.83
CA LEU A 58 -3.83 6.66 -18.92
C LEU A 58 -4.16 7.53 -17.70
N CYS A 59 -3.25 8.40 -17.29
CA CYS A 59 -3.47 9.37 -16.22
C CYS A 59 -4.29 10.60 -16.67
N SER A 60 -4.55 10.79 -17.98
CA SER A 60 -5.35 11.93 -18.47
C SER A 60 -6.76 11.89 -17.86
N ASP A 61 -7.21 13.02 -17.31
CA ASP A 61 -8.50 13.17 -16.64
C ASP A 61 -8.76 12.24 -15.43
N VAL A 62 -7.71 11.57 -14.92
CA VAL A 62 -7.75 10.82 -13.67
C VAL A 62 -7.61 11.78 -12.49
N ASP A 63 -8.48 11.66 -11.52
CA ASP A 63 -8.43 12.43 -10.27
C ASP A 63 -7.47 11.80 -9.24
N THR A 64 -7.56 10.49 -9.07
CA THR A 64 -6.80 9.76 -8.05
C THR A 64 -6.26 8.45 -8.58
N ILE A 65 -5.00 8.15 -8.28
CA ILE A 65 -4.36 6.86 -8.58
C ILE A 65 -4.20 6.06 -7.30
N VAL A 66 -4.61 4.79 -7.33
CA VAL A 66 -4.31 3.78 -6.31
C VAL A 66 -3.21 2.88 -6.85
N HIS A 67 -1.98 3.12 -6.41
CA HIS A 67 -0.79 2.44 -6.90
C HIS A 67 -0.46 1.21 -6.06
N LEU A 68 -0.92 0.04 -6.52
CA LEU A 68 -0.65 -1.28 -5.94
C LEU A 68 0.35 -2.08 -6.79
N GLY A 69 0.68 -1.59 -7.99
CA GLY A 69 1.55 -2.26 -8.93
C GLY A 69 2.99 -2.39 -8.43
N GLY A 70 3.64 -3.48 -8.81
CA GLY A 70 4.98 -3.83 -8.43
C GLY A 70 5.05 -5.22 -7.79
N ILE A 71 6.26 -5.68 -7.53
CA ILE A 71 6.52 -6.94 -6.83
C ILE A 71 6.21 -6.72 -5.34
N ALA A 72 5.35 -7.58 -4.77
CA ALA A 72 4.85 -7.45 -3.40
C ALA A 72 5.61 -8.33 -2.38
N ASP A 73 6.79 -8.77 -2.73
CA ASP A 73 7.63 -9.66 -1.92
C ASP A 73 9.11 -9.39 -2.18
N GLU A 74 10.02 -9.95 -1.38
CA GLU A 74 11.45 -9.89 -1.65
C GLU A 74 11.80 -10.63 -2.93
N ARG A 75 12.67 -10.02 -3.73
CA ARG A 75 13.28 -10.58 -4.95
C ARG A 75 14.67 -9.98 -5.13
N SER A 76 15.40 -10.50 -6.12
CA SER A 76 16.72 -9.94 -6.47
C SER A 76 16.63 -8.44 -6.77
N PHE A 77 17.68 -7.70 -6.38
CA PHE A 77 17.71 -6.26 -6.55
C PHE A 77 17.39 -5.77 -7.99
N PRO A 78 17.88 -6.40 -9.08
CA PRO A 78 17.52 -5.97 -10.43
C PRO A 78 16.00 -6.02 -10.70
N LEU A 79 15.29 -7.04 -10.21
CA LEU A 79 13.84 -7.14 -10.37
C LEU A 79 13.11 -6.07 -9.55
N ILE A 80 13.55 -5.84 -8.31
CA ILE A 80 12.97 -4.78 -7.46
C ILE A 80 13.26 -3.40 -8.06
N LEU A 81 14.47 -3.17 -8.58
CA LEU A 81 14.84 -1.91 -9.21
C LEU A 81 13.92 -1.59 -10.40
N GLU A 82 13.75 -2.53 -11.33
CA GLU A 82 12.96 -2.34 -12.52
C GLU A 82 11.47 -2.13 -12.20
N ASN A 83 10.88 -3.03 -11.43
CA ASN A 83 9.43 -3.03 -11.21
C ASN A 83 8.99 -2.03 -10.15
N ASN A 84 9.69 -1.97 -9.01
CA ASN A 84 9.24 -1.19 -7.87
C ASN A 84 9.82 0.23 -7.85
N ILE A 85 11.09 0.39 -8.17
CA ILE A 85 11.76 1.69 -8.09
C ILE A 85 11.50 2.49 -9.37
N VAL A 86 11.89 1.96 -10.55
CA VAL A 86 11.70 2.63 -11.83
C VAL A 86 10.21 2.75 -12.16
N GLY A 87 9.42 1.69 -11.95
CA GLY A 87 7.98 1.70 -12.17
C GLY A 87 7.26 2.74 -11.30
N THR A 88 7.61 2.85 -10.01
CA THR A 88 7.04 3.87 -9.12
C THR A 88 7.44 5.28 -9.57
N TYR A 89 8.71 5.51 -9.96
CA TYR A 89 9.12 6.79 -10.53
C TYR A 89 8.30 7.17 -11.76
N ASN A 90 8.14 6.26 -12.71
CA ASN A 90 7.36 6.50 -13.92
C ASN A 90 5.92 6.86 -13.60
N LEU A 91 5.30 6.19 -12.65
CA LEU A 91 3.92 6.49 -12.25
C LEU A 91 3.80 7.89 -11.63
N PHE A 92 4.67 8.27 -10.71
CA PHE A 92 4.64 9.61 -10.11
C PHE A 92 4.89 10.70 -11.16
N GLU A 93 5.81 10.47 -12.10
CA GLU A 93 6.08 11.41 -13.18
C GLU A 93 4.90 11.51 -14.16
N ALA A 94 4.24 10.40 -14.51
CA ALA A 94 3.03 10.39 -15.31
C ALA A 94 1.89 11.14 -14.61
N ALA A 95 1.67 10.89 -13.32
CA ALA A 95 0.67 11.58 -12.50
C ALA A 95 0.91 13.11 -12.51
N ARG A 96 2.17 13.54 -12.32
CA ARG A 96 2.53 14.95 -12.40
C ARG A 96 2.26 15.56 -13.75
N ARG A 97 2.67 14.89 -14.86
CA ARG A 97 2.48 15.37 -16.23
C ARG A 97 1.01 15.53 -16.59
N ALA A 98 0.18 14.62 -16.13
CA ALA A 98 -1.27 14.63 -16.35
C ALA A 98 -2.06 15.49 -15.36
N ASN A 99 -1.39 16.16 -14.40
CA ASN A 99 -2.02 16.96 -13.35
C ASN A 99 -3.00 16.15 -12.49
N VAL A 100 -2.71 14.89 -12.20
CA VAL A 100 -3.46 14.07 -11.25
C VAL A 100 -3.43 14.75 -9.88
N ARG A 101 -4.57 14.82 -9.21
CA ARG A 101 -4.67 15.45 -7.90
C ARG A 101 -3.96 14.64 -6.80
N ARG A 102 -4.12 13.29 -6.83
CA ARG A 102 -3.66 12.43 -5.72
C ARG A 102 -3.12 11.09 -6.17
N VAL A 103 -2.04 10.66 -5.50
CA VAL A 103 -1.53 9.28 -5.55
C VAL A 103 -1.66 8.65 -4.16
N ILE A 104 -2.30 7.48 -4.11
CA ILE A 104 -2.32 6.59 -2.95
C ILE A 104 -1.31 5.49 -3.24
N PHE A 105 -0.20 5.51 -2.52
CA PHE A 105 0.92 4.57 -2.71
C PHE A 105 0.83 3.43 -1.71
N ALA A 106 0.75 2.19 -2.21
CA ALA A 106 0.88 1.00 -1.37
C ALA A 106 2.33 0.85 -0.89
N SER A 107 2.67 1.53 0.20
CA SER A 107 3.85 1.26 0.98
C SER A 107 3.66 -0.02 1.82
N SER A 108 4.58 -0.32 2.68
CA SER A 108 4.59 -1.56 3.47
C SER A 108 5.21 -1.34 4.84
N ASN A 109 4.82 -2.15 5.80
CA ASN A 109 5.54 -2.26 7.08
C ASN A 109 7.00 -2.71 6.89
N HIS A 110 7.36 -3.30 5.74
CA HIS A 110 8.75 -3.67 5.42
C HIS A 110 9.66 -2.45 5.15
N ALA A 111 9.11 -1.26 4.93
CA ALA A 111 9.89 -0.02 4.93
C ALA A 111 10.51 0.31 6.32
N ILE A 112 9.99 -0.31 7.38
CA ILE A 112 10.39 -0.10 8.78
C ILE A 112 10.61 -1.43 9.54
N GLY A 113 10.79 -2.55 8.83
CA GLY A 113 10.76 -3.90 9.39
C GLY A 113 11.82 -4.20 10.45
N PHE A 114 12.98 -3.52 10.45
CA PHE A 114 14.04 -3.67 11.46
C PHE A 114 13.78 -2.92 12.78
N TYR A 115 12.61 -2.32 13.00
CA TYR A 115 12.27 -1.85 14.33
C TYR A 115 11.92 -3.04 15.25
N PRO A 116 12.36 -3.01 16.54
CA PRO A 116 12.02 -4.07 17.50
C PRO A 116 10.50 -4.17 17.73
N SER A 117 9.99 -5.38 17.93
CA SER A 117 8.56 -5.61 18.11
C SER A 117 8.05 -5.23 19.51
N ASP A 118 8.94 -4.99 20.46
CA ASP A 118 8.63 -4.48 21.80
C ASP A 118 8.56 -2.93 21.86
N THR A 119 8.82 -2.26 20.73
CA THR A 119 8.85 -0.79 20.64
C THR A 119 7.67 -0.29 19.83
N LYS A 120 6.85 0.58 20.41
CA LYS A 120 5.86 1.33 19.64
C LYS A 120 6.52 2.48 18.90
N ILE A 121 6.14 2.64 17.63
CA ILE A 121 6.67 3.68 16.73
C ILE A 121 5.52 4.43 16.06
N ASP A 122 5.74 5.71 15.78
CA ASP A 122 4.81 6.54 15.03
C ASP A 122 5.12 6.54 13.51
N ASN A 123 4.39 7.34 12.76
CA ASN A 123 4.57 7.44 11.30
C ASN A 123 5.73 8.36 10.88
N GLU A 124 6.39 9.05 11.80
CA GLU A 124 7.50 9.96 11.55
C GLU A 124 8.88 9.28 11.69
N VAL A 125 8.91 8.01 12.13
CA VAL A 125 10.17 7.28 12.27
C VAL A 125 10.91 7.16 10.94
N LEU A 126 12.23 7.18 11.00
CA LEU A 126 13.09 6.98 9.83
C LEU A 126 12.87 5.58 9.22
N PRO A 127 12.97 5.42 7.91
CA PRO A 127 12.97 4.10 7.29
C PRO A 127 14.07 3.21 7.87
N ARG A 128 13.72 1.96 8.20
CA ARG A 128 14.62 0.86 8.58
C ARG A 128 14.16 -0.40 7.85
N PRO A 129 14.33 -0.43 6.51
CA PRO A 129 13.81 -1.52 5.67
C PRO A 129 14.56 -2.82 5.95
N ASP A 130 13.83 -3.94 5.86
CA ASP A 130 14.32 -5.29 6.14
C ASP A 130 14.69 -6.09 4.88
N SER A 131 14.49 -5.52 3.70
CA SER A 131 14.61 -6.21 2.41
C SER A 131 14.79 -5.19 1.27
N TYR A 132 15.20 -5.62 0.08
CA TYR A 132 15.16 -4.75 -1.11
C TYR A 132 13.74 -4.30 -1.44
N TYR A 133 12.76 -5.18 -1.20
CA TYR A 133 11.35 -4.81 -1.28
C TYR A 133 11.04 -3.64 -0.33
N GLY A 134 11.43 -3.74 0.94
CA GLY A 134 11.27 -2.67 1.93
C GLY A 134 11.98 -1.37 1.51
N VAL A 135 13.20 -1.46 0.96
CA VAL A 135 13.93 -0.31 0.39
C VAL A 135 13.11 0.36 -0.71
N SER A 136 12.49 -0.42 -1.61
CA SER A 136 11.67 0.13 -2.70
C SER A 136 10.44 0.86 -2.17
N LYS A 137 9.86 0.41 -1.06
CA LYS A 137 8.72 1.08 -0.44
C LYS A 137 9.14 2.39 0.25
N ALA A 138 10.25 2.40 0.96
CA ALA A 138 10.85 3.62 1.51
C ALA A 138 11.23 4.64 0.42
N PHE A 139 11.75 4.17 -0.74
CA PHE A 139 11.98 5.01 -1.91
C PHE A 139 10.69 5.68 -2.39
N GLY A 140 9.59 4.93 -2.54
CA GLY A 140 8.30 5.47 -2.98
C GLY A 140 7.74 6.53 -2.02
N GLU A 141 7.85 6.33 -0.70
CA GLU A 141 7.49 7.34 0.30
C GLU A 141 8.31 8.63 0.12
N THR A 142 9.62 8.51 -0.02
CA THR A 142 10.53 9.67 -0.20
C THR A 142 10.28 10.38 -1.53
N LEU A 143 10.05 9.60 -2.59
CA LEU A 143 9.69 10.15 -3.90
C LEU A 143 8.37 10.92 -3.84
N GLY A 144 7.34 10.33 -3.21
CA GLY A 144 6.05 10.99 -3.01
C GLY A 144 6.18 12.31 -2.27
N ARG A 145 7.07 12.39 -1.26
CA ARG A 145 7.38 13.64 -0.55
C ARG A 145 7.95 14.70 -1.50
N LEU A 146 8.91 14.32 -2.36
CA LEU A 146 9.46 15.23 -3.37
C LEU A 146 8.38 15.79 -4.31
N TYR A 147 7.49 14.91 -4.81
CA TYR A 147 6.43 15.33 -5.72
C TYR A 147 5.39 16.23 -5.05
N HIS A 148 5.11 15.99 -3.78
CA HIS A 148 4.27 16.87 -2.98
C HIS A 148 4.89 18.24 -2.80
N ASP A 149 6.12 18.31 -2.30
CA ASP A 149 6.78 19.58 -1.94
C ASP A 149 7.07 20.44 -3.18
N LYS A 150 7.39 19.83 -4.33
CA LYS A 150 7.72 20.59 -5.55
C LYS A 150 6.51 20.95 -6.41
N TRP A 151 5.50 20.08 -6.47
CA TRP A 151 4.42 20.23 -7.45
C TRP A 151 3.02 20.17 -6.83
N GLY A 152 2.91 20.02 -5.53
CA GLY A 152 1.63 20.02 -4.82
C GLY A 152 0.80 18.75 -5.02
N LEU A 153 1.39 17.67 -5.57
CA LEU A 153 0.70 16.39 -5.68
C LEU A 153 0.31 15.88 -4.28
N GLU A 154 -0.95 15.58 -4.04
CA GLU A 154 -1.34 14.94 -2.79
C GLU A 154 -0.88 13.48 -2.78
N VAL A 155 -0.23 13.04 -1.70
CA VAL A 155 0.29 11.68 -1.59
C VAL A 155 -0.09 11.04 -0.27
N VAL A 156 -0.76 9.89 -0.32
CA VAL A 156 -1.07 9.09 0.86
C VAL A 156 -0.29 7.77 0.75
N ASN A 157 0.73 7.62 1.58
CA ASN A 157 1.52 6.40 1.65
C ASN A 157 0.89 5.47 2.69
N LEU A 158 0.44 4.31 2.27
CA LEU A 158 -0.15 3.31 3.15
C LEU A 158 0.92 2.27 3.51
N ARG A 159 1.49 2.35 4.71
CA ARG A 159 2.35 1.29 5.28
C ARG A 159 1.45 0.11 5.65
N ILE A 160 1.12 -0.72 4.64
CA ILE A 160 0.22 -1.85 4.80
C ILE A 160 0.89 -2.91 5.67
N GLY A 161 0.18 -3.36 6.70
CA GLY A 161 0.54 -4.49 7.52
C GLY A 161 0.20 -5.82 6.84
N SER A 162 -0.23 -6.80 7.61
CA SER A 162 -0.59 -8.12 7.08
C SER A 162 -2.03 -8.11 6.54
N PHE A 163 -2.18 -7.86 5.24
CA PHE A 163 -3.47 -7.87 4.55
C PHE A 163 -3.96 -9.31 4.33
N ARG A 164 -4.91 -9.74 5.15
CA ARG A 164 -5.46 -11.10 5.14
C ARG A 164 -6.91 -11.12 5.61
N GLU A 165 -7.64 -12.20 5.26
CA GLU A 165 -8.98 -12.45 5.77
C GLU A 165 -8.98 -12.65 7.30
N ALA A 166 -8.02 -13.44 7.79
CA ALA A 166 -7.75 -13.66 9.20
C ALA A 166 -6.24 -13.75 9.47
N PRO A 167 -5.77 -13.48 10.70
CA PRO A 167 -4.38 -13.73 11.08
C PRO A 167 -4.01 -15.21 10.92
N ASP A 168 -2.79 -15.50 10.44
CA ASP A 168 -2.24 -16.86 10.30
C ASP A 168 -0.96 -17.10 11.11
N ASP A 169 -0.46 -16.09 11.81
CA ASP A 169 0.65 -16.19 12.77
C ASP A 169 0.49 -15.21 13.94
N VAL A 170 1.31 -15.39 15.00
CA VAL A 170 1.29 -14.56 16.21
C VAL A 170 1.70 -13.10 15.92
N ARG A 171 2.56 -12.83 14.93
CA ARG A 171 2.97 -11.49 14.50
C ARG A 171 1.76 -10.69 14.02
N GLN A 172 0.85 -11.35 13.35
CA GLN A 172 -0.32 -10.71 12.77
C GLN A 172 -1.35 -10.27 13.82
N LEU A 173 -1.26 -10.74 15.05
CA LEU A 173 -2.04 -10.13 16.14
C LEU A 173 -1.71 -8.64 16.36
N SER A 174 -0.54 -8.20 15.89
CA SER A 174 -0.12 -6.79 15.93
C SER A 174 -0.27 -6.09 14.58
N THR A 175 -0.10 -6.79 13.45
CA THR A 175 0.06 -6.18 12.12
C THR A 175 -1.11 -6.41 11.17
N TRP A 176 -2.12 -7.16 11.57
CA TRP A 176 -3.25 -7.53 10.72
C TRP A 176 -4.05 -6.32 10.23
N LEU A 177 -4.34 -6.31 8.93
CA LEU A 177 -5.29 -5.43 8.28
C LEU A 177 -6.38 -6.29 7.65
N SER A 178 -7.59 -6.22 8.17
CA SER A 178 -8.74 -6.92 7.61
C SER A 178 -9.12 -6.38 6.23
N HIS A 179 -9.80 -7.20 5.43
CA HIS A 179 -10.33 -6.76 4.14
C HIS A 179 -11.29 -5.57 4.30
N ARG A 180 -12.18 -5.60 5.31
CA ARG A 180 -13.13 -4.51 5.61
C ARG A 180 -12.41 -3.20 5.93
N ASP A 181 -11.43 -3.24 6.81
CA ASP A 181 -10.68 -2.04 7.21
C ASP A 181 -9.81 -1.52 6.07
N ALA A 182 -9.26 -2.40 5.23
CA ALA A 182 -8.51 -2.00 4.03
C ALA A 182 -9.39 -1.29 3.00
N ILE A 183 -10.60 -1.80 2.75
CA ILE A 183 -11.56 -1.16 1.84
C ILE A 183 -11.91 0.24 2.36
N SER A 184 -12.26 0.37 3.64
CA SER A 184 -12.58 1.66 4.24
C SER A 184 -11.41 2.63 4.27
N LEU A 185 -10.17 2.14 4.53
CA LEU A 185 -8.95 2.93 4.49
C LEU A 185 -8.70 3.53 3.11
N VAL A 186 -8.74 2.70 2.06
CA VAL A 186 -8.49 3.16 0.69
C VAL A 186 -9.61 4.10 0.23
N GLN A 187 -10.87 3.80 0.56
CA GLN A 187 -11.97 4.71 0.31
C GLN A 187 -11.72 6.10 0.93
N ARG A 188 -11.34 6.14 2.21
CA ARG A 188 -11.03 7.40 2.91
C ARG A 188 -9.81 8.09 2.31
N ALA A 189 -8.78 7.34 1.92
CA ALA A 189 -7.61 7.90 1.24
C ALA A 189 -7.96 8.53 -0.10
N ILE A 190 -8.93 7.99 -0.85
CA ILE A 190 -9.45 8.58 -2.10
C ILE A 190 -10.25 9.86 -1.82
N GLU A 191 -11.13 9.85 -0.82
CA GLU A 191 -12.19 10.85 -0.63
C GLU A 191 -11.86 11.98 0.35
N ALA A 192 -10.95 11.77 1.31
CA ALA A 192 -10.62 12.78 2.31
C ALA A 192 -10.11 14.07 1.65
N PRO A 193 -10.60 15.25 2.05
CA PRO A 193 -10.17 16.51 1.46
C PRO A 193 -8.81 16.97 1.99
N GLY A 194 -7.98 17.58 1.11
CA GLY A 194 -6.80 18.33 1.49
C GLY A 194 -5.77 17.54 2.31
N VAL A 195 -5.51 16.27 1.93
CA VAL A 195 -4.65 15.37 2.72
C VAL A 195 -3.16 15.76 2.67
N GLY A 196 -2.74 16.53 1.66
CA GLY A 196 -1.32 16.88 1.48
C GLY A 196 -0.45 15.62 1.33
N TYR A 197 0.61 15.53 2.13
CA TYR A 197 1.46 14.34 2.21
C TYR A 197 1.22 13.62 3.53
N GLN A 198 0.87 12.34 3.47
CA GLN A 198 0.62 11.50 4.64
C GLN A 198 1.36 10.17 4.56
N ILE A 199 1.81 9.67 5.71
CA ILE A 199 2.15 8.26 5.93
C ILE A 199 1.13 7.73 6.94
N VAL A 200 0.46 6.64 6.57
CA VAL A 200 -0.60 6.03 7.38
C VAL A 200 -0.35 4.54 7.50
N TYR A 201 -0.40 4.01 8.70
CA TYR A 201 -0.33 2.58 8.89
C TYR A 201 -1.66 1.91 8.50
N GLY A 202 -1.59 1.03 7.51
CA GLY A 202 -2.70 0.16 7.12
C GLY A 202 -2.78 -1.03 8.09
N VAL A 203 -3.43 -0.84 9.22
CA VAL A 203 -3.57 -1.83 10.29
C VAL A 203 -4.93 -1.68 10.95
N SER A 204 -5.59 -2.80 11.26
CA SER A 204 -6.86 -2.82 12.00
C SER A 204 -6.68 -2.33 13.45
N ALA A 205 -7.76 -2.14 14.20
CA ALA A 205 -7.73 -1.69 15.60
C ALA A 205 -7.20 -2.77 16.56
N ASN A 206 -6.06 -3.38 16.23
CA ASN A 206 -5.49 -4.50 16.96
C ASN A 206 -5.03 -4.09 18.35
N THR A 207 -5.44 -4.83 19.38
CA THR A 207 -5.03 -4.60 20.77
C THR A 207 -3.52 -4.61 20.94
N ARG A 208 -2.80 -5.47 20.17
CA ARG A 208 -1.34 -5.65 20.24
C ARG A 208 -0.57 -4.80 19.23
N ASN A 209 -1.20 -3.77 18.66
CA ASN A 209 -0.62 -2.93 17.62
C ASN A 209 0.71 -2.29 18.06
N TRP A 210 1.71 -2.33 17.17
CA TRP A 210 3.04 -1.73 17.36
C TRP A 210 3.13 -0.28 16.87
N TRP A 211 2.11 0.22 16.15
CA TRP A 211 2.16 1.49 15.42
C TRP A 211 1.17 2.50 15.96
N GLU A 212 1.69 3.66 16.33
CA GLU A 212 0.86 4.83 16.65
C GLU A 212 0.40 5.50 15.35
N ASN A 213 -0.90 5.47 15.09
CA ASN A 213 -1.48 5.85 13.80
C ASN A 213 -2.46 7.03 13.90
N GLU A 214 -2.51 7.71 15.03
CA GLU A 214 -3.51 8.73 15.32
C GLU A 214 -3.47 9.90 14.32
N ALA A 215 -2.28 10.36 13.94
CA ALA A 215 -2.11 11.44 12.98
C ALA A 215 -2.66 11.06 11.59
N GLY A 216 -2.35 9.87 11.09
CA GLY A 216 -2.84 9.36 9.82
C GLY A 216 -4.34 9.10 9.83
N ILE A 217 -4.86 8.50 10.90
CA ILE A 217 -6.29 8.28 11.11
C ILE A 217 -7.05 9.61 11.07
N LYS A 218 -6.56 10.62 11.78
CA LYS A 218 -7.16 11.96 11.82
C LYS A 218 -7.12 12.66 10.45
N ALA A 219 -5.99 12.58 9.74
CA ALA A 219 -5.82 13.21 8.43
C ALA A 219 -6.81 12.66 7.39
N LEU A 220 -7.10 11.35 7.42
CA LEU A 220 -8.04 10.72 6.52
C LEU A 220 -9.48 10.74 7.04
N GLY A 221 -9.70 11.01 8.33
CA GLY A 221 -10.98 10.75 8.99
C GLY A 221 -11.36 9.27 8.93
N TRP A 222 -10.37 8.38 8.96
CA TRP A 222 -10.56 6.93 8.93
C TRP A 222 -10.71 6.38 10.35
N GLN A 223 -11.43 5.28 10.50
CA GLN A 223 -11.57 4.56 11.76
C GLN A 223 -11.57 3.05 11.50
N PRO A 224 -10.49 2.32 11.84
CA PRO A 224 -10.48 0.87 11.77
C PRO A 224 -11.42 0.27 12.82
N LEU A 225 -12.03 -0.87 12.50
CA LEU A 225 -13.07 -1.50 13.32
C LEU A 225 -12.72 -2.92 13.77
N ASP A 226 -11.95 -3.65 12.97
CA ASP A 226 -11.61 -5.04 13.26
C ASP A 226 -10.43 -5.14 14.23
N ASN A 227 -10.37 -6.25 14.97
CA ASN A 227 -9.32 -6.49 15.96
C ASN A 227 -8.86 -7.94 15.93
N ALA A 228 -7.57 -8.15 15.68
CA ALA A 228 -6.97 -9.48 15.66
C ALA A 228 -7.01 -10.21 17.00
N GLU A 229 -7.29 -9.53 18.11
CA GLU A 229 -7.40 -10.16 19.44
C GLU A 229 -8.47 -11.26 19.50
N SER A 230 -9.49 -11.18 18.65
CA SER A 230 -10.52 -12.24 18.52
C SER A 230 -9.95 -13.59 18.05
N PHE A 231 -8.74 -13.61 17.50
CA PHE A 231 -8.03 -14.80 17.05
C PHE A 231 -6.89 -15.23 17.99
N ALA A 232 -6.66 -14.51 19.10
CA ALA A 232 -5.48 -14.70 19.96
C ALA A 232 -5.32 -16.11 20.52
N ASP A 233 -6.43 -16.80 20.82
CA ASP A 233 -6.41 -18.17 21.35
C ASP A 233 -5.76 -19.17 20.40
N GLN A 234 -5.80 -18.92 19.08
CA GLN A 234 -5.18 -19.79 18.07
C GLN A 234 -3.65 -19.76 18.14
N PHE A 235 -3.08 -18.72 18.75
CA PHE A 235 -1.64 -18.48 18.85
C PHE A 235 -1.15 -18.53 20.32
N ALA A 236 -1.94 -19.15 21.20
CA ALA A 236 -1.58 -19.25 22.62
C ALA A 236 -0.21 -19.93 22.80
N GLY A 237 0.65 -19.33 23.62
CA GLY A 237 2.00 -19.83 23.88
C GLY A 237 3.05 -19.51 22.81
N GLN A 238 2.69 -18.89 21.70
CA GLN A 238 3.64 -18.41 20.71
C GLN A 238 4.21 -17.03 21.10
N THR A 239 5.46 -16.78 20.75
CA THR A 239 6.15 -15.51 21.01
C THR A 239 6.24 -14.71 19.70
N PRO A 240 5.93 -13.40 19.72
CA PRO A 240 6.17 -12.53 18.57
C PRO A 240 7.64 -12.52 18.15
N PRO A 241 7.97 -12.26 16.88
CA PRO A 241 9.35 -12.15 16.41
C PRO A 241 10.07 -10.95 17.08
N GLU A 242 11.39 -10.97 17.12
CA GLU A 242 12.22 -9.88 17.68
C GLU A 242 12.00 -8.54 16.94
N TYR A 243 11.86 -8.60 15.61
CA TYR A 243 11.66 -7.42 14.76
C TYR A 243 10.28 -7.42 14.09
N GLN A 244 9.78 -6.22 13.81
CA GLN A 244 8.44 -6.02 13.20
C GLN A 244 8.32 -6.62 11.80
N GLY A 245 9.41 -6.78 11.05
CA GLY A 245 9.46 -7.41 9.73
C GLY A 245 9.21 -8.92 9.72
N GLY A 246 9.33 -9.58 10.90
CA GLY A 246 9.17 -11.04 10.99
C GLY A 246 10.22 -11.79 10.18
N GLY A 247 9.83 -12.75 9.36
CA GLY A 247 10.75 -13.56 8.57
C GLY A 247 11.58 -12.78 7.53
N TYR A 248 11.18 -11.57 7.16
CA TYR A 248 11.93 -10.74 6.20
C TYR A 248 13.27 -10.24 6.73
N VAL A 249 13.47 -10.22 8.05
CA VAL A 249 14.75 -9.82 8.65
C VAL A 249 15.83 -10.92 8.57
N ASP A 250 15.44 -12.14 8.18
CA ASP A 250 16.39 -13.23 7.98
C ASP A 250 17.34 -12.90 6.80
N PRO A 251 18.67 -12.92 7.00
CA PRO A 251 19.63 -12.63 5.94
C PRO A 251 19.51 -13.54 4.71
N ASP A 252 18.98 -14.74 4.88
CA ASP A 252 18.81 -15.74 3.81
C ASP A 252 17.41 -15.68 3.17
N TYR A 253 16.53 -14.76 3.60
CA TYR A 253 15.20 -14.62 3.02
C TYR A 253 15.26 -14.05 1.60
N THR A 254 14.76 -14.81 0.64
CA THR A 254 14.74 -14.46 -0.80
C THR A 254 13.34 -14.36 -1.39
N GLY A 255 12.33 -14.31 -0.54
CA GLY A 255 10.91 -14.28 -0.93
C GLY A 255 10.24 -15.64 -0.87
N GLY A 256 8.93 -15.67 -1.13
CA GLY A 256 8.13 -16.90 -1.17
C GLY A 256 7.13 -17.04 -0.02
N LEU A 257 6.93 -15.99 0.78
CA LEU A 257 5.86 -15.94 1.78
C LEU A 257 4.50 -15.52 1.18
N TRP A 258 4.47 -15.24 -0.13
CA TRP A 258 3.28 -14.74 -0.83
C TRP A 258 2.94 -15.58 -2.06
#